data_57475c31cb866c9c19e25ade990544d2
#
_entry.id   57475c31cb866c9c19e25ade990544d2
#
_cell.length_a   1.000
_cell.length_b   1.000
_cell.length_c   1.000
_cell.angle_alpha   90.00
_cell.angle_beta   90.00
_cell.angle_gamma   90.00
#
_symmetry.space_group_name_H-M   'P 1'
#
loop_
_entity.id
_entity.type
_entity.pdbx_description
1 polymer ?
#
loop_
_entity_poly.entity_id
_entity_poly.type
_entity_poly.pdbx_seq_one_letter_code
_entity_poly.pdbx_strand_id
1 'polypeptide(L)'
;RAGIYSPSEVKRGLDQDYLRKYFNQQAKDGYQIHPSIRSMVNFLPHNLVGTWPFYPQFDLIMLRNVLIYFNQEAKNKVLEKMHKQLNGDQGVLILGASESIYTNELYKTVPLEKISYYQTS
;
A
#
# COMPACT_ATOMS: atom_id res chain seq x y z
N ARG A 1 9.70 13.40 2.59
CA ARG A 1 8.76 14.41 3.12
C ARG A 1 8.71 15.66 2.26
N ALA A 2 9.81 16.09 1.62
CA ALA A 2 9.81 17.21 0.69
C ALA A 2 9.17 16.90 -0.67
N GLY A 3 8.92 15.63 -0.97
CA GLY A 3 8.38 15.20 -2.26
C GLY A 3 9.39 15.33 -3.40
N ILE A 4 10.68 15.24 -3.10
CA ILE A 4 11.76 15.32 -4.08
C ILE A 4 12.32 13.93 -4.32
N TYR A 5 12.42 13.54 -5.59
CA TYR A 5 12.85 12.23 -6.03
C TYR A 5 14.01 12.34 -7.02
N SER A 6 14.91 11.35 -7.00
CA SER A 6 16.00 11.27 -7.96
C SER A 6 15.51 10.79 -9.33
N PRO A 7 16.28 11.01 -10.42
CA PRO A 7 15.91 10.47 -11.74
C PRO A 7 15.75 8.97 -11.74
N SER A 8 16.56 8.22 -11.00
CA SER A 8 16.47 6.77 -10.90
C SER A 8 15.18 6.30 -10.18
N GLU A 9 14.74 7.04 -9.17
CA GLU A 9 13.49 6.73 -8.47
C GLU A 9 12.27 6.92 -9.35
N VAL A 10 12.20 8.03 -10.11
CA VAL A 10 11.06 8.31 -10.98
C VAL A 10 11.04 7.48 -12.27
N LYS A 11 12.18 6.91 -12.67
CA LYS A 11 12.24 6.00 -13.83
C LYS A 11 11.77 4.58 -13.49
N ARG A 12 11.70 4.23 -12.24
CA ARG A 12 11.32 2.90 -11.78
C ARG A 12 9.81 2.71 -11.77
N GLY A 13 9.27 2.22 -12.87
CA GLY A 13 7.86 1.86 -12.97
C GLY A 13 6.89 3.03 -13.11
N LEU A 14 7.38 4.26 -13.22
CA LEU A 14 6.55 5.43 -13.45
C LEU A 14 6.50 5.75 -14.95
N ASP A 15 5.28 5.85 -15.49
CA ASP A 15 5.07 6.25 -16.87
C ASP A 15 5.52 7.71 -17.08
N GLN A 16 6.11 7.98 -18.25
CA GLN A 16 6.56 9.33 -18.62
C GLN A 16 5.42 10.36 -18.63
N ASP A 17 4.22 9.95 -18.97
CA ASP A 17 3.06 10.84 -18.96
C ASP A 17 2.70 11.27 -17.53
N TYR A 18 2.76 10.34 -16.57
CA TYR A 18 2.57 10.67 -15.17
C TYR A 18 3.69 11.55 -14.63
N LEU A 19 4.93 11.30 -15.02
CA LEU A 19 6.07 12.13 -14.61
C LEU A 19 5.88 13.57 -15.08
N ARG A 20 5.51 13.79 -16.34
CA ARG A 20 5.25 15.13 -16.87
C ARG A 20 4.06 15.82 -16.23
N LYS A 21 3.03 15.08 -15.91
CA LYS A 21 1.76 15.62 -15.39
C LYS A 21 1.84 15.97 -13.91
N TYR A 22 2.54 15.19 -13.09
CA TYR A 22 2.49 15.29 -11.64
C TYR A 22 3.79 15.71 -10.98
N PHE A 23 4.87 15.88 -11.74
CA PHE A 23 6.17 16.27 -11.22
C PHE A 23 6.72 17.48 -11.93
N ASN A 24 7.46 18.32 -11.19
CA ASN A 24 8.26 19.41 -11.73
C ASN A 24 9.73 19.04 -11.64
N GLN A 25 10.47 19.21 -12.75
CA GLN A 25 11.90 19.00 -12.75
C GLN A 25 12.57 20.11 -11.95
N GLN A 26 13.45 19.71 -11.02
CA GLN A 26 14.23 20.61 -10.18
C GLN A 26 15.66 20.72 -10.71
N ALA A 27 16.39 21.74 -10.25
CA ALA A 27 17.82 21.84 -10.49
C ALA A 27 18.54 20.58 -9.97
N LYS A 28 19.66 20.18 -10.60
CA LYS A 28 20.45 18.98 -10.26
C LYS A 28 19.73 17.65 -10.49
N ASP A 29 18.90 17.57 -11.53
CA ASP A 29 18.20 16.35 -11.96
C ASP A 29 17.23 15.75 -10.94
N GLY A 30 16.72 16.56 -10.02
CA GLY A 30 15.66 16.16 -9.11
C GLY A 30 14.28 16.38 -9.71
N TYR A 31 13.28 15.61 -9.21
CA TYR A 31 11.88 15.77 -9.56
C TYR A 31 11.06 15.98 -8.30
N GLN A 32 10.26 17.03 -8.28
CA GLN A 32 9.37 17.30 -7.16
C GLN A 32 7.94 17.05 -7.54
N ILE A 33 7.25 16.23 -6.73
CA ILE A 33 5.81 15.98 -6.92
C ILE A 33 5.02 17.27 -6.65
N HIS A 34 3.94 17.48 -7.40
CA HIS A 34 3.11 18.68 -7.23
C HIS A 34 2.56 18.77 -5.80
N PRO A 35 2.52 19.97 -5.20
CA PRO A 35 2.00 20.16 -3.84
C PRO A 35 0.57 19.65 -3.63
N SER A 36 -0.27 19.74 -4.66
CA SER A 36 -1.64 19.23 -4.62
C SER A 36 -1.70 17.72 -4.42
N ILE A 37 -0.77 16.96 -5.02
CA ILE A 37 -0.67 15.50 -4.83
C ILE A 37 -0.07 15.20 -3.46
N ARG A 38 1.01 15.91 -3.11
CA ARG A 38 1.68 15.72 -1.82
C ARG A 38 0.75 15.93 -0.64
N SER A 39 -0.15 16.90 -0.72
CA SER A 39 -1.11 17.20 0.35
C SER A 39 -2.14 16.10 0.58
N MET A 40 -2.33 15.18 -0.38
CA MET A 40 -3.22 14.03 -0.24
C MET A 40 -2.64 12.90 0.60
N VAL A 41 -1.33 12.94 0.91
CA VAL A 41 -0.62 11.83 1.56
C VAL A 41 -0.15 12.25 2.94
N ASN A 42 -0.46 11.41 3.93
CA ASN A 42 0.04 11.52 5.30
C ASN A 42 1.03 10.40 5.58
N PHE A 43 2.22 10.75 6.06
CA PHE A 43 3.26 9.79 6.43
C PHE A 43 3.28 9.63 7.94
N LEU A 44 3.02 8.42 8.41
CA LEU A 44 2.95 8.10 9.83
C LEU A 44 3.86 6.90 10.14
N PRO A 45 4.65 6.93 11.21
CA PRO A 45 5.33 5.73 11.68
C PRO A 45 4.30 4.73 12.20
N HIS A 46 4.47 3.45 11.87
CA HIS A 46 3.52 2.42 12.26
C HIS A 46 4.22 1.07 12.43
N ASN A 47 4.06 0.46 13.60
CA ASN A 47 4.50 -0.90 13.85
C ASN A 47 3.33 -1.87 13.62
N LEU A 48 3.42 -2.67 12.56
CA LEU A 48 2.35 -3.58 12.18
C LEU A 48 2.03 -4.63 13.23
N VAL A 49 3.04 -5.11 13.96
CA VAL A 49 2.86 -6.15 14.99
C VAL A 49 2.54 -5.58 16.36
N GLY A 50 2.66 -4.27 16.54
CA GLY A 50 2.36 -3.59 17.79
C GLY A 50 0.90 -3.19 17.93
N THR A 51 0.62 -2.32 18.88
CA THR A 51 -0.70 -1.70 19.04
C THR A 51 -0.90 -0.69 17.90
N TRP A 52 -2.02 -0.82 17.20
CA TRP A 52 -2.36 0.11 16.13
C TRP A 52 -3.00 1.37 16.69
N PRO A 53 -2.59 2.57 16.25
CA PRO A 53 -3.31 3.78 16.59
C PRO A 53 -4.72 3.77 15.98
N PHE A 54 -5.54 4.68 16.42
CA PHE A 54 -6.87 4.84 15.87
C PHE A 54 -6.77 5.40 14.44
N TYR A 55 -7.26 4.63 13.48
CA TYR A 55 -7.39 5.04 12.08
C TYR A 55 -8.85 5.04 11.66
N PRO A 56 -9.25 5.88 10.71
CA PRO A 56 -10.53 5.69 10.04
C PRO A 56 -10.52 4.37 9.24
N GLN A 57 -11.69 3.88 8.89
CA GLN A 57 -11.78 2.70 8.04
C GLN A 57 -11.27 3.02 6.63
N PHE A 58 -10.57 2.06 6.04
CA PHE A 58 -10.02 2.18 4.70
C PHE A 58 -10.80 1.34 3.70
N ASP A 59 -10.96 1.86 2.49
CA ASP A 59 -11.53 1.10 1.37
C ASP A 59 -10.50 0.17 0.76
N LEU A 60 -9.23 0.57 0.79
CA LEU A 60 -8.12 -0.17 0.22
C LEU A 60 -6.91 -0.13 1.14
N ILE A 61 -6.32 -1.29 1.39
CA ILE A 61 -5.00 -1.42 2.01
C ILE A 61 -4.06 -2.11 1.03
N MET A 62 -2.90 -1.53 0.81
CA MET A 62 -1.82 -2.13 0.02
C MET A 62 -0.67 -2.50 0.95
N LEU A 63 -0.48 -3.79 1.18
CA LEU A 63 0.60 -4.33 1.99
C LEU A 63 1.42 -5.29 1.14
N ARG A 64 2.46 -4.77 0.51
CA ARG A 64 3.25 -5.54 -0.46
C ARG A 64 4.65 -5.83 0.06
N ASN A 65 5.04 -7.11 -0.02
CA ASN A 65 6.39 -7.57 0.30
C ASN A 65 6.80 -7.30 1.76
N VAL A 66 5.85 -7.41 2.68
CA VAL A 66 6.06 -7.20 4.12
C VAL A 66 5.75 -8.46 4.92
N LEU A 67 4.67 -9.16 4.61
CA LEU A 67 4.25 -10.37 5.34
C LEU A 67 5.28 -11.50 5.26
N ILE A 68 6.10 -11.52 4.23
CA ILE A 68 7.17 -12.50 4.06
C ILE A 68 8.20 -12.48 5.19
N TYR A 69 8.32 -11.38 5.92
CA TYR A 69 9.25 -11.24 7.03
C TYR A 69 8.68 -11.68 8.38
N PHE A 70 7.41 -12.05 8.44
CA PHE A 70 6.72 -12.43 9.67
C PHE A 70 6.50 -13.94 9.74
N ASN A 71 6.52 -14.49 10.96
CA ASN A 71 6.06 -15.85 11.18
C ASN A 71 4.53 -15.94 11.04
N GLN A 72 3.98 -17.14 11.03
CA GLN A 72 2.55 -17.34 10.76
C GLN A 72 1.65 -16.67 11.80
N GLU A 73 2.05 -16.69 13.07
CA GLU A 73 1.28 -16.05 14.14
C GLU A 73 1.21 -14.52 13.94
N ALA A 74 2.35 -13.91 13.65
CA ALA A 74 2.42 -12.47 13.38
C ALA A 74 1.62 -12.08 12.13
N LYS A 75 1.71 -12.89 11.05
CA LYS A 75 0.89 -12.69 9.84
C LYS A 75 -0.59 -12.67 10.16
N ASN A 76 -1.06 -13.64 10.93
CA ASN A 76 -2.48 -13.74 11.28
C ASN A 76 -2.95 -12.53 12.09
N LYS A 77 -2.14 -12.08 13.04
CA LYS A 77 -2.45 -10.88 13.83
C LYS A 77 -2.55 -9.62 12.97
N VAL A 78 -1.62 -9.45 12.05
CA VAL A 78 -1.64 -8.29 11.12
C VAL A 78 -2.87 -8.35 10.22
N LEU A 79 -3.18 -9.51 9.66
CA LEU A 79 -4.35 -9.69 8.81
C LEU A 79 -5.67 -9.43 9.55
N GLU A 80 -5.78 -9.84 10.81
CA GLU A 80 -6.95 -9.53 11.63
C GLU A 80 -7.10 -8.03 11.89
N LYS A 81 -6.00 -7.34 12.19
CA LYS A 81 -6.02 -5.89 12.40
C LYS A 81 -6.41 -5.15 11.13
N MET A 82 -5.89 -5.56 9.99
CA MET A 82 -6.25 -4.97 8.71
C MET A 82 -7.72 -5.22 8.35
N HIS A 83 -8.24 -6.40 8.64
CA HIS A 83 -9.65 -6.71 8.45
C HIS A 83 -10.56 -5.74 9.22
N LYS A 84 -10.22 -5.44 10.45
CA LYS A 84 -10.96 -4.47 11.28
C LYS A 84 -10.85 -3.04 10.76
N GLN A 85 -9.78 -2.71 10.07
CA GLN A 85 -9.57 -1.38 9.50
C GLN A 85 -10.17 -1.22 8.10
N LEU A 86 -10.52 -2.31 7.44
CA LEU A 86 -11.16 -2.28 6.14
C LEU A 86 -12.67 -2.05 6.27
N ASN A 87 -13.23 -1.37 5.27
CA ASN A 87 -14.63 -0.91 5.27
C ASN A 87 -15.60 -2.04 4.94
N GLY A 88 -16.17 -2.65 5.98
CA GLY A 88 -17.21 -3.69 5.84
C GLY A 88 -16.79 -4.84 4.93
N ASP A 89 -17.75 -5.34 4.15
CA ASP A 89 -17.54 -6.47 3.22
C ASP A 89 -16.97 -6.03 1.86
N GLN A 90 -16.70 -4.75 1.67
CA GLN A 90 -16.18 -4.21 0.42
C GLN A 90 -14.73 -3.76 0.50
N GLY A 91 -14.12 -3.86 1.67
CA GLY A 91 -12.72 -3.52 1.86
C GLY A 91 -11.80 -4.42 1.05
N VAL A 92 -10.80 -3.83 0.41
CA VAL A 92 -9.88 -4.53 -0.49
C VAL A 92 -8.47 -4.51 0.09
N LEU A 93 -7.82 -5.67 0.08
CA LEU A 93 -6.42 -5.85 0.46
C LEU A 93 -5.61 -6.33 -0.75
N ILE A 94 -4.54 -5.61 -1.07
CA ILE A 94 -3.59 -6.02 -2.11
C ILE A 94 -2.26 -6.39 -1.47
N LEU A 95 -1.79 -7.59 -1.78
CA LEU A 95 -0.50 -8.11 -1.32
C LEU A 95 0.53 -8.11 -2.45
N GLY A 96 1.77 -8.44 -2.12
CA GLY A 96 2.82 -8.64 -3.12
C GLY A 96 2.58 -9.90 -3.95
N ALA A 97 3.18 -9.97 -5.13
CA ALA A 97 2.94 -11.05 -6.10
C ALA A 97 3.28 -12.45 -5.57
N SER A 98 4.23 -12.55 -4.64
CA SER A 98 4.63 -13.81 -4.01
C SER A 98 3.95 -14.08 -2.67
N GLU A 99 3.09 -13.20 -2.24
CA GLU A 99 2.37 -13.31 -0.98
C GLU A 99 0.93 -13.76 -1.23
N SER A 100 0.39 -14.59 -0.34
CA SER A 100 -0.97 -15.10 -0.47
C SER A 100 -1.57 -15.44 0.88
N ILE A 101 -2.89 -15.42 0.93
CA ILE A 101 -3.68 -15.77 2.11
C ILE A 101 -4.49 -17.02 1.77
N TYR A 102 -3.96 -18.20 2.08
CA TYR A 102 -4.62 -19.47 1.70
C TYR A 102 -5.66 -19.94 2.70
N THR A 103 -5.49 -19.62 3.97
CA THR A 103 -6.27 -20.25 5.05
C THR A 103 -6.95 -19.26 5.98
N ASN A 104 -7.18 -18.03 5.53
CA ASN A 104 -7.79 -17.02 6.38
C ASN A 104 -9.25 -16.82 6.01
N GLU A 105 -10.15 -17.16 6.94
CA GLU A 105 -11.60 -17.04 6.75
C GLU A 105 -12.11 -15.60 6.68
N LEU A 106 -11.28 -14.64 7.09
CA LEU A 106 -11.64 -13.22 7.09
C LEU A 106 -11.62 -12.61 5.69
N TYR A 107 -10.99 -13.29 4.73
CA TYR A 107 -10.81 -12.77 3.38
C TYR A 107 -11.24 -13.79 2.33
N LYS A 108 -11.80 -13.31 1.26
CA LYS A 108 -12.01 -14.10 0.04
C LYS A 108 -11.07 -13.62 -1.05
N THR A 109 -10.49 -14.56 -1.78
CA THR A 109 -9.62 -14.26 -2.92
C THR A 109 -10.47 -13.93 -4.13
N VAL A 110 -10.19 -12.79 -4.78
CA VAL A 110 -10.86 -12.38 -6.00
C VAL A 110 -9.84 -12.32 -7.13
N PRO A 111 -9.94 -13.18 -8.14
CA PRO A 111 -9.00 -13.16 -9.26
C PRO A 111 -9.28 -11.98 -10.20
N LEU A 112 -8.20 -11.38 -10.69
CA LEU A 112 -8.21 -10.38 -11.74
C LEU A 112 -7.19 -10.80 -12.79
N GLU A 113 -7.56 -11.00 -14.03
CA GLU A 113 -6.66 -11.37 -15.12
C GLU A 113 -5.35 -12.10 -14.72
N LYS A 114 -4.30 -11.34 -14.37
CA LYS A 114 -2.97 -11.86 -13.98
C LYS A 114 -2.65 -11.74 -12.50
N ILE A 115 -3.52 -11.13 -11.71
CA ILE A 115 -3.32 -10.92 -10.28
C ILE A 115 -4.58 -11.31 -9.50
N SER A 116 -4.45 -11.38 -8.18
CA SER A 116 -5.60 -11.54 -7.29
C SER A 116 -5.59 -10.43 -6.25
N TYR A 117 -6.77 -10.07 -5.78
CA TYR A 117 -6.90 -9.27 -4.58
C TYR A 117 -7.75 -10.01 -3.55
N TYR A 118 -7.72 -9.51 -2.33
CA TYR A 118 -8.43 -10.09 -1.21
C TYR A 118 -9.51 -9.14 -0.74
N GLN A 119 -10.69 -9.64 -0.57
CA GLN A 119 -11.82 -8.85 -0.09
C GLN A 119 -12.26 -9.37 1.26
N THR A 120 -12.62 -8.46 2.16
CA THR A 120 -13.20 -8.83 3.45
C THR A 120 -14.49 -9.62 3.25
N SER A 121 -14.61 -10.68 3.99
CA SER A 121 -15.80 -11.54 3.94
C SER A 121 -16.68 -11.34 5.17
#